data_7185a345e1059b29159082fad3d4f081
#
_entry.id   7185a345e1059b29159082fad3d4f081
#
_cell.length_a   1.000
_cell.length_b   1.000
_cell.length_c   1.000
_cell.angle_alpha   90.00
_cell.angle_beta   90.00
_cell.angle_gamma   90.00
#
_symmetry.space_group_name_H-M   'P 1'
#
loop_
_entity.id
_entity.type
_entity.pdbx_description
1 polymer ?
#
loop_
_entity_poly.entity_id
_entity_poly.type
_entity_poly.pdbx_seq_one_letter_code
_entity_poly.pdbx_strand_id
1 'polypeptide(L)'
;LGQLPLWFQAIKGASATKSGVMNLPLILGVTIFGIVAAVLVSIIGYYNPFMIASSVIFSIGTGLLTTMEPNSGSAKYIGYQAMAGIGAGLGMQLPTVVVQAAVPEADIPVATALIVFSQLLSGAMFISIAQNVFENRLLTNVREMAPMLDPALVAQTAATKLRDAFSEHLDGALQAYNAAVTQTFYIAVATSALSIFGALCLQWISVKKKPVAMAH
;
A
#
# COMPACT_ATOMS: atom_id res chain seq x y z
N LEU A 1 -2.01 -1.90 2.47
CA LEU A 1 -2.87 -0.70 2.58
C LEU A 1 -4.38 -1.02 2.50
N GLY A 2 -4.76 -2.23 2.10
CA GLY A 2 -6.16 -2.67 2.04
C GLY A 2 -6.93 -2.59 3.37
N GLN A 3 -6.24 -2.51 4.50
CA GLN A 3 -6.86 -2.39 5.83
C GLN A 3 -7.25 -0.95 6.21
N LEU A 4 -6.86 0.07 5.42
CA LEU A 4 -7.21 1.47 5.71
C LEU A 4 -8.72 1.74 5.75
N PRO A 5 -9.55 1.24 4.81
CA PRO A 5 -10.99 1.41 4.88
C PRO A 5 -11.61 0.80 6.13
N LEU A 6 -11.09 -0.35 6.59
CA LEU A 6 -11.52 -0.98 7.85
C LEU A 6 -11.16 -0.13 9.06
N TRP A 7 -9.98 0.49 9.04
CA TRP A 7 -9.57 1.42 10.10
C TRP A 7 -10.54 2.62 10.21
N PHE A 8 -10.93 3.22 9.07
CA PHE A 8 -11.90 4.32 9.09
C PHE A 8 -13.28 3.89 9.58
N GLN A 9 -13.71 2.68 9.25
CA GLN A 9 -14.99 2.16 9.70
C GLN A 9 -14.98 1.86 11.21
N ALA A 10 -13.97 1.15 11.69
CA ALA A 10 -13.87 0.77 13.10
C ALA A 10 -13.54 1.99 14.00
N ILE A 11 -12.48 2.72 13.66
CA ILE A 11 -11.92 3.75 14.53
C ILE A 11 -12.68 5.08 14.41
N LYS A 12 -13.03 5.50 13.19
CA LYS A 12 -13.76 6.78 12.98
C LYS A 12 -15.28 6.62 12.92
N GLY A 13 -15.78 5.38 12.99
CA GLY A 13 -17.23 5.12 12.87
C GLY A 13 -17.79 5.53 11.51
N ALA A 14 -16.94 5.51 10.47
CA ALA A 14 -17.36 5.91 9.14
C ALA A 14 -18.18 4.80 8.47
N SER A 15 -19.24 5.19 7.74
CA SER A 15 -19.93 4.25 6.85
C SER A 15 -18.98 3.75 5.75
N ALA A 16 -19.33 2.64 5.09
CA ALA A 16 -18.54 2.09 3.98
C ALA A 16 -18.27 3.15 2.89
N THR A 17 -19.28 3.93 2.51
CA THR A 17 -19.14 5.02 1.53
C THR A 17 -18.20 6.11 2.04
N LYS A 18 -18.38 6.56 3.29
CA LYS A 18 -17.53 7.60 3.88
C LYS A 18 -16.08 7.14 4.02
N SER A 19 -15.85 5.88 4.38
CA SER A 19 -14.49 5.33 4.46
C SER A 19 -13.80 5.31 3.08
N GLY A 20 -14.55 5.04 2.01
CA GLY A 20 -14.07 5.17 0.63
C GLY A 20 -13.63 6.60 0.30
N VAL A 21 -14.45 7.61 0.65
CA VAL A 21 -14.10 9.03 0.48
C VAL A 21 -12.86 9.41 1.31
N MET A 22 -12.75 8.92 2.54
CA MET A 22 -11.58 9.16 3.40
C MET A 22 -10.31 8.50 2.87
N ASN A 23 -10.41 7.55 1.96
CA ASN A 23 -9.27 6.91 1.29
C ASN A 23 -8.85 7.60 -0.02
N LEU A 24 -9.58 8.64 -0.46
CA LEU A 24 -9.25 9.41 -1.68
C LEU A 24 -7.83 9.97 -1.71
N PRO A 25 -7.24 10.48 -0.62
CA PRO A 25 -5.86 11.01 -0.66
C PRO A 25 -4.84 9.98 -1.16
N LEU A 26 -4.99 8.72 -0.75
CA LEU A 26 -4.16 7.62 -1.23
C LEU A 26 -4.38 7.37 -2.73
N ILE A 27 -5.64 7.24 -3.15
CA ILE A 27 -6.01 6.92 -4.53
C ILE A 27 -5.58 8.04 -5.48
N LEU A 28 -5.83 9.30 -5.11
CA LEU A 28 -5.41 10.45 -5.89
C LEU A 28 -3.89 10.54 -5.99
N GLY A 29 -3.18 10.28 -4.88
CA GLY A 29 -1.71 10.19 -4.88
C GLY A 29 -1.22 9.15 -5.88
N VAL A 30 -1.75 7.93 -5.84
CA VAL A 30 -1.37 6.86 -6.79
C VAL A 30 -1.65 7.27 -8.23
N THR A 31 -2.83 7.80 -8.50
CA THR A 31 -3.25 8.13 -9.88
C THR A 31 -2.45 9.29 -10.46
N ILE A 32 -2.36 10.40 -9.74
CA ILE A 32 -1.67 11.61 -10.21
C ILE A 32 -0.17 11.32 -10.40
N PHE A 33 0.47 10.72 -9.40
CA PHE A 33 1.91 10.48 -9.47
C PHE A 33 2.27 9.30 -10.37
N GLY A 34 1.35 8.37 -10.65
CA GLY A 34 1.50 7.38 -11.71
C GLY A 34 1.60 8.02 -13.09
N ILE A 35 0.72 9.00 -13.39
CA ILE A 35 0.78 9.77 -14.64
C ILE A 35 2.05 10.62 -14.71
N VAL A 36 2.38 11.32 -13.62
CA VAL A 36 3.60 12.13 -13.53
C VAL A 36 4.85 11.28 -13.77
N ALA A 37 4.94 10.12 -13.16
CA ALA A 37 6.07 9.18 -13.37
C ALA A 37 6.19 8.75 -14.83
N ALA A 38 5.08 8.36 -15.46
CA ALA A 38 5.07 7.95 -16.86
C ALA A 38 5.58 9.06 -17.79
N VAL A 39 5.11 10.30 -17.58
CA VAL A 39 5.56 11.47 -18.36
C VAL A 39 7.04 11.77 -18.12
N LEU A 40 7.47 11.82 -16.86
CA LEU A 40 8.86 12.14 -16.53
C LEU A 40 9.84 11.07 -17.03
N VAL A 41 9.48 9.79 -16.93
CA VAL A 41 10.30 8.69 -17.46
C VAL A 41 10.42 8.79 -18.99
N SER A 42 9.35 9.15 -19.69
CA SER A 42 9.41 9.35 -21.14
C SER A 42 10.31 10.52 -21.57
N ILE A 43 10.34 11.60 -20.77
CA ILE A 43 11.17 12.78 -21.03
C ILE A 43 12.64 12.52 -20.66
N ILE A 44 12.89 12.02 -19.46
CA ILE A 44 14.25 11.79 -18.92
C ILE A 44 14.88 10.59 -19.60
N GLY A 45 14.10 9.52 -19.82
CA GLY A 45 14.56 8.30 -20.47
C GLY A 45 15.16 7.28 -19.50
N TYR A 46 15.15 7.52 -18.19
CA TYR A 46 15.63 6.59 -17.18
C TYR A 46 14.55 6.36 -16.13
N TYR A 47 14.29 5.10 -15.78
CA TYR A 47 13.28 4.71 -14.79
C TYR A 47 13.86 4.50 -13.38
N ASN A 48 15.17 4.21 -13.28
CA ASN A 48 15.82 3.87 -12.00
C ASN A 48 15.61 4.93 -10.90
N PRO A 49 15.79 6.26 -11.15
CA PRO A 49 15.60 7.26 -10.12
C PRO A 49 14.18 7.25 -9.55
N PHE A 50 13.19 6.99 -10.41
CA PHE A 50 11.78 6.95 -10.00
C PHE A 50 11.45 5.69 -9.21
N MET A 51 12.05 4.55 -9.52
CA MET A 51 11.89 3.31 -8.76
C MET A 51 12.47 3.45 -7.35
N ILE A 52 13.67 4.03 -7.23
CA ILE A 52 14.30 4.29 -5.95
C ILE A 52 13.46 5.30 -5.14
N ALA A 53 13.09 6.43 -5.75
CA ALA A 53 12.25 7.44 -5.10
C ALA A 53 10.91 6.87 -4.65
N SER A 54 10.25 6.07 -5.50
CA SER A 54 9.01 5.36 -5.17
C SER A 54 9.18 4.50 -3.92
N SER A 55 10.19 3.62 -3.90
CA SER A 55 10.43 2.71 -2.79
C SER A 55 10.72 3.46 -1.48
N VAL A 56 11.49 4.54 -1.53
CA VAL A 56 11.81 5.37 -0.35
C VAL A 56 10.57 6.10 0.16
N ILE A 57 9.86 6.82 -0.73
CA ILE A 57 8.67 7.60 -0.35
C ILE A 57 7.57 6.68 0.16
N PHE A 58 7.36 5.52 -0.49
CA PHE A 58 6.37 4.54 -0.06
C PHE A 58 6.70 3.94 1.30
N SER A 59 7.99 3.63 1.56
CA SER A 59 8.45 3.15 2.87
C SER A 59 8.20 4.17 3.97
N ILE A 60 8.49 5.45 3.71
CA ILE A 60 8.23 6.53 4.66
C ILE A 60 6.72 6.69 4.88
N GLY A 61 5.93 6.75 3.81
CA GLY A 61 4.48 6.91 3.89
C GLY A 61 3.80 5.77 4.66
N THR A 62 4.17 4.52 4.36
CA THR A 62 3.65 3.35 5.09
C THR A 62 4.18 3.29 6.53
N GLY A 63 5.42 3.70 6.78
CA GLY A 63 5.98 3.85 8.11
C GLY A 63 5.20 4.87 8.95
N LEU A 64 4.85 6.01 8.39
CA LEU A 64 4.01 7.00 9.05
C LEU A 64 2.60 6.46 9.37
N LEU A 65 2.02 5.63 8.50
CA LEU A 65 0.73 4.99 8.77
C LEU A 65 0.76 4.04 9.98
N THR A 66 1.92 3.46 10.33
CA THR A 66 2.05 2.63 11.54
C THR A 66 1.90 3.46 12.83
N THR A 67 2.11 4.78 12.77
CA THR A 67 1.99 5.69 13.91
C THR A 67 0.59 6.29 14.09
N MET A 68 -0.41 5.75 13.40
CA MET A 68 -1.80 6.20 13.54
C MET A 68 -2.40 5.74 14.86
N GLU A 69 -3.11 6.65 15.51
CA GLU A 69 -3.80 6.45 16.78
C GLU A 69 -5.30 6.67 16.61
N PRO A 70 -6.16 6.13 17.50
CA PRO A 70 -7.60 6.32 17.41
C PRO A 70 -8.04 7.80 17.39
N ASN A 71 -7.30 8.67 18.07
CA ASN A 71 -7.54 10.10 18.15
C ASN A 71 -6.86 10.92 17.04
N SER A 72 -6.11 10.28 16.11
CA SER A 72 -5.43 10.99 15.02
C SER A 72 -6.40 11.86 14.21
N GLY A 73 -6.05 13.15 14.05
CA GLY A 73 -6.83 14.12 13.30
C GLY A 73 -6.77 13.93 11.78
N SER A 74 -7.63 14.63 11.06
CA SER A 74 -7.77 14.52 9.60
C SER A 74 -6.47 14.83 8.86
N ALA A 75 -5.76 15.88 9.27
CA ALA A 75 -4.49 16.25 8.64
C ALA A 75 -3.44 15.14 8.69
N LYS A 76 -3.38 14.39 9.80
CA LYS A 76 -2.41 13.31 10.01
C LYS A 76 -2.66 12.16 9.02
N TYR A 77 -3.88 11.61 8.99
CA TYR A 77 -4.16 10.47 8.11
C TYR A 77 -4.21 10.86 6.62
N ILE A 78 -4.63 12.10 6.27
CA ILE A 78 -4.60 12.59 4.89
C ILE A 78 -3.15 12.72 4.39
N GLY A 79 -2.28 13.34 5.20
CA GLY A 79 -0.87 13.51 4.84
C GLY A 79 -0.13 12.19 4.67
N TYR A 80 -0.36 11.23 5.58
CA TYR A 80 0.26 9.91 5.53
C TYR A 80 -0.20 9.09 4.32
N GLN A 81 -1.51 9.12 4.03
CA GLN A 81 -2.08 8.50 2.85
C GLN A 81 -1.55 9.12 1.55
N ALA A 82 -1.49 10.46 1.49
CA ALA A 82 -0.97 11.15 0.32
C ALA A 82 0.48 10.75 0.06
N MET A 83 1.33 10.71 1.09
CA MET A 83 2.72 10.29 0.95
C MET A 83 2.85 8.85 0.48
N ALA A 84 2.09 7.92 1.07
CA ALA A 84 2.05 6.53 0.62
C ALA A 84 1.53 6.42 -0.82
N GLY A 85 0.50 7.19 -1.18
CA GLY A 85 -0.04 7.25 -2.53
C GLY A 85 0.95 7.77 -3.57
N ILE A 86 1.69 8.84 -3.24
CA ILE A 86 2.77 9.39 -4.08
C ILE A 86 3.83 8.32 -4.34
N GLY A 87 4.32 7.67 -3.27
CA GLY A 87 5.31 6.61 -3.39
C GLY A 87 4.83 5.46 -4.27
N ALA A 88 3.63 4.94 -4.00
CA ALA A 88 3.05 3.85 -4.79
C ALA A 88 2.85 4.25 -6.26
N GLY A 89 2.34 5.45 -6.52
CA GLY A 89 2.09 5.97 -7.87
C GLY A 89 3.36 6.06 -8.71
N LEU A 90 4.44 6.59 -8.13
CA LEU A 90 5.71 6.71 -8.83
C LEU A 90 6.28 5.38 -9.33
N GLY A 91 5.99 4.26 -8.65
CA GLY A 91 6.59 2.95 -8.96
C GLY A 91 5.67 1.95 -9.64
N MET A 92 4.35 2.09 -9.51
CA MET A 92 3.39 1.03 -9.85
C MET A 92 3.44 0.58 -11.32
N GLN A 93 3.64 1.52 -12.24
CA GLN A 93 3.66 1.24 -13.68
C GLN A 93 5.06 1.00 -14.25
N LEU A 94 6.11 1.34 -13.50
CA LEU A 94 7.47 1.27 -14.00
C LEU A 94 7.93 -0.14 -14.40
N PRO A 95 7.59 -1.24 -13.71
CA PRO A 95 7.97 -2.58 -14.14
C PRO A 95 7.51 -2.90 -15.56
N THR A 96 6.30 -2.49 -15.93
CA THR A 96 5.76 -2.68 -17.30
C THR A 96 6.54 -1.85 -18.33
N VAL A 97 6.86 -0.61 -17.99
CA VAL A 97 7.65 0.29 -18.88
C VAL A 97 9.06 -0.27 -19.09
N VAL A 98 9.68 -0.77 -18.03
CA VAL A 98 11.03 -1.37 -18.07
C VAL A 98 11.06 -2.57 -19.00
N VAL A 99 10.10 -3.48 -18.86
CA VAL A 99 10.03 -4.69 -19.67
C VAL A 99 9.85 -4.33 -21.15
N GLN A 100 8.97 -3.40 -21.47
CA GLN A 100 8.75 -2.96 -22.85
C GLN A 100 10.00 -2.32 -23.50
N ALA A 101 10.87 -1.72 -22.68
CA ALA A 101 12.12 -1.13 -23.16
C ALA A 101 13.30 -2.13 -23.22
N ALA A 102 13.26 -3.20 -22.41
CA ALA A 102 14.37 -4.11 -22.22
C ALA A 102 14.34 -5.37 -23.09
N VAL A 103 13.14 -5.76 -23.59
CA VAL A 103 12.97 -6.98 -24.40
C VAL A 103 12.74 -6.67 -25.87
N PRO A 104 13.04 -7.62 -26.80
CA PRO A 104 12.69 -7.52 -28.21
C PRO A 104 11.17 -7.35 -28.40
N GLU A 105 10.76 -6.68 -29.48
CA GLU A 105 9.33 -6.40 -29.76
C GLU A 105 8.47 -7.67 -29.80
N ALA A 106 9.01 -8.79 -30.32
CA ALA A 106 8.32 -10.07 -30.38
C ALA A 106 7.97 -10.64 -28.97
N ASP A 107 8.80 -10.32 -27.96
CA ASP A 107 8.67 -10.87 -26.61
C ASP A 107 7.87 -9.95 -25.65
N ILE A 108 7.57 -8.70 -26.06
CA ILE A 108 6.86 -7.72 -25.23
C ILE A 108 5.53 -8.28 -24.69
N PRO A 109 4.67 -8.96 -25.48
CA PRO A 109 3.40 -9.47 -24.96
C PRO A 109 3.60 -10.50 -23.85
N VAL A 110 4.55 -11.42 -24.01
CA VAL A 110 4.84 -12.48 -23.03
C VAL A 110 5.44 -11.88 -21.76
N ALA A 111 6.41 -10.98 -21.91
CA ALA A 111 7.06 -10.33 -20.77
C ALA A 111 6.09 -9.43 -19.99
N THR A 112 5.19 -8.70 -20.67
CA THR A 112 4.15 -7.92 -20.02
C THR A 112 3.16 -8.82 -19.26
N ALA A 113 2.75 -9.94 -19.86
CA ALA A 113 1.87 -10.91 -19.21
C ALA A 113 2.51 -11.49 -17.93
N LEU A 114 3.81 -11.79 -17.94
CA LEU A 114 4.55 -12.25 -16.77
C LEU A 114 4.59 -11.19 -15.65
N ILE A 115 4.78 -9.91 -15.98
CA ILE A 115 4.74 -8.83 -14.99
C ILE A 115 3.35 -8.72 -14.35
N VAL A 116 2.30 -8.69 -15.18
CA VAL A 116 0.92 -8.60 -14.68
C VAL A 116 0.57 -9.82 -13.82
N PHE A 117 0.94 -11.03 -14.27
CA PHE A 117 0.75 -12.24 -13.49
C PHE A 117 1.45 -12.17 -12.13
N SER A 118 2.72 -11.74 -12.11
CA SER A 118 3.50 -11.58 -10.88
C SER A 118 2.89 -10.54 -9.93
N GLN A 119 2.38 -9.43 -10.48
CA GLN A 119 1.68 -8.40 -9.70
C GLN A 119 0.39 -8.94 -9.06
N LEU A 120 -0.44 -9.66 -9.82
CA LEU A 120 -1.68 -10.24 -9.32
C LEU A 120 -1.41 -11.33 -8.27
N LEU A 121 -0.45 -12.22 -8.55
CA LEU A 121 -0.07 -13.30 -7.63
C LEU A 121 0.47 -12.73 -6.31
N SER A 122 1.42 -11.81 -6.37
CA SER A 122 1.97 -11.17 -5.17
C SER A 122 0.91 -10.37 -4.43
N GLY A 123 0.02 -9.66 -5.14
CA GLY A 123 -1.11 -8.96 -4.55
C GLY A 123 -2.01 -9.88 -3.74
N ALA A 124 -2.42 -11.02 -4.31
CA ALA A 124 -3.24 -12.02 -3.62
C ALA A 124 -2.53 -12.61 -2.39
N MET A 125 -1.25 -12.95 -2.52
CA MET A 125 -0.45 -13.47 -1.41
C MET A 125 -0.33 -12.46 -0.27
N PHE A 126 0.02 -11.22 -0.56
CA PHE A 126 0.20 -10.20 0.48
C PHE A 126 -1.12 -9.76 1.12
N ILE A 127 -2.25 -9.80 0.40
CA ILE A 127 -3.57 -9.59 0.99
C ILE A 127 -3.87 -10.69 2.02
N SER A 128 -3.63 -11.95 1.66
CA SER A 128 -3.85 -13.10 2.57
C SER A 128 -2.94 -13.03 3.80
N ILE A 129 -1.66 -12.68 3.62
CA ILE A 129 -0.71 -12.53 4.73
C ILE A 129 -1.17 -11.39 5.65
N ALA A 130 -1.54 -10.23 5.07
CA ALA A 130 -1.99 -9.07 5.86
C ALA A 130 -3.26 -9.39 6.65
N GLN A 131 -4.20 -10.14 6.06
CA GLN A 131 -5.42 -10.57 6.74
C GLN A 131 -5.11 -11.50 7.91
N ASN A 132 -4.26 -12.51 7.72
CA ASN A 132 -3.85 -13.42 8.79
C ASN A 132 -3.12 -12.68 9.92
N VAL A 133 -2.22 -11.77 9.58
CA VAL A 133 -1.52 -10.96 10.58
C VAL A 133 -2.50 -10.08 11.35
N PHE A 134 -3.44 -9.43 10.66
CA PHE A 134 -4.47 -8.62 11.29
C PHE A 134 -5.30 -9.43 12.29
N GLU A 135 -5.84 -10.59 11.88
CA GLU A 135 -6.67 -11.44 12.75
C GLU A 135 -5.91 -11.92 13.98
N ASN A 136 -4.69 -12.44 13.80
CA ASN A 136 -3.86 -12.91 14.92
C ASN A 136 -3.49 -11.75 15.88
N ARG A 137 -3.13 -10.58 15.33
CA ARG A 137 -2.81 -9.42 16.14
C ARG A 137 -4.04 -8.86 16.86
N LEU A 138 -5.20 -8.87 16.21
CA LEU A 138 -6.45 -8.45 16.85
C LEU A 138 -6.77 -9.32 18.06
N LEU A 139 -6.71 -10.65 17.92
CA LEU A 139 -6.94 -11.58 19.03
C LEU A 139 -5.95 -11.36 20.19
N THR A 140 -4.67 -11.13 19.88
CA THR A 140 -3.64 -10.88 20.89
C THR A 140 -3.87 -9.53 21.57
N ASN A 141 -4.06 -8.47 20.80
CA ASN A 141 -4.22 -7.11 21.32
C ASN A 141 -5.49 -6.97 22.17
N VAL A 142 -6.59 -7.66 21.82
CA VAL A 142 -7.81 -7.67 22.65
C VAL A 142 -7.54 -8.32 24.00
N ARG A 143 -6.82 -9.43 24.05
CA ARG A 143 -6.44 -10.07 25.32
C ARG A 143 -5.59 -9.17 26.23
N GLU A 144 -4.72 -8.35 25.64
CA GLU A 144 -3.79 -7.50 26.36
C GLU A 144 -4.42 -6.14 26.76
N MET A 145 -5.17 -5.51 25.84
CA MET A 145 -5.67 -4.14 26.00
C MET A 145 -7.14 -4.07 26.44
N ALA A 146 -7.88 -5.14 26.24
CA ALA A 146 -9.29 -5.22 26.59
C ALA A 146 -9.67 -6.59 27.16
N PRO A 147 -9.06 -7.03 28.28
CA PRO A 147 -9.21 -8.38 28.82
C PRO A 147 -10.64 -8.73 29.25
N MET A 148 -11.52 -7.75 29.37
CA MET A 148 -12.95 -7.94 29.66
C MET A 148 -13.75 -8.36 28.42
N LEU A 149 -13.19 -8.25 27.22
CA LEU A 149 -13.85 -8.61 25.97
C LEU A 149 -13.41 -9.99 25.49
N ASP A 150 -14.35 -10.74 24.90
CA ASP A 150 -14.01 -11.97 24.20
C ASP A 150 -13.33 -11.65 22.87
N PRO A 151 -12.06 -12.04 22.67
CA PRO A 151 -11.33 -11.78 21.44
C PRO A 151 -12.02 -12.34 20.20
N ALA A 152 -12.64 -13.52 20.30
CA ALA A 152 -13.34 -14.13 19.18
C ALA A 152 -14.58 -13.31 18.77
N LEU A 153 -15.30 -12.77 19.72
CA LEU A 153 -16.46 -11.91 19.47
C LEU A 153 -16.03 -10.60 18.79
N VAL A 154 -14.93 -9.99 19.24
CA VAL A 154 -14.39 -8.77 18.61
C VAL A 154 -13.96 -9.05 17.16
N ALA A 155 -13.27 -10.16 16.92
CA ALA A 155 -12.80 -10.53 15.59
C ALA A 155 -13.95 -10.85 14.61
N GLN A 156 -15.06 -11.39 15.09
CA GLN A 156 -16.24 -11.69 14.27
C GLN A 156 -17.16 -10.47 14.07
N THR A 157 -16.99 -9.43 14.87
CA THR A 157 -17.80 -8.22 14.77
C THR A 157 -17.35 -7.36 13.58
N ALA A 158 -18.28 -7.01 12.70
CA ALA A 158 -17.98 -6.12 11.59
C ALA A 158 -17.42 -4.77 12.07
N ALA A 159 -16.42 -4.23 11.38
CA ALA A 159 -15.77 -2.96 11.74
C ALA A 159 -16.75 -1.80 11.96
N THR A 160 -17.84 -1.75 11.17
CA THR A 160 -18.90 -0.74 11.28
C THR A 160 -19.76 -0.88 12.55
N LYS A 161 -19.82 -2.08 13.14
CA LYS A 161 -20.64 -2.37 14.33
C LYS A 161 -19.83 -2.41 15.63
N LEU A 162 -18.51 -2.24 15.55
CA LEU A 162 -17.63 -2.34 16.69
C LEU A 162 -18.03 -1.38 17.83
N ARG A 163 -18.42 -0.15 17.49
CA ARG A 163 -18.81 0.89 18.44
C ARG A 163 -20.12 0.59 19.16
N ASP A 164 -21.08 0.00 18.45
CA ASP A 164 -22.38 -0.32 19.00
C ASP A 164 -22.31 -1.59 19.86
N ALA A 165 -21.52 -2.58 19.42
CA ALA A 165 -21.40 -3.86 20.10
C ALA A 165 -20.62 -3.80 21.42
N PHE A 166 -19.66 -2.87 21.55
CA PHE A 166 -18.75 -2.77 22.69
C PHE A 166 -18.79 -1.39 23.36
N SER A 167 -19.96 -0.77 23.47
CA SER A 167 -20.12 0.59 24.01
C SER A 167 -19.57 0.77 25.43
N GLU A 168 -19.65 -0.23 26.29
CA GLU A 168 -19.16 -0.17 27.68
C GLU A 168 -17.62 -0.26 27.77
N HIS A 169 -16.96 -0.89 26.80
CA HIS A 169 -15.51 -1.12 26.78
C HIS A 169 -14.89 -0.64 25.46
N LEU A 170 -15.47 0.42 24.92
CA LEU A 170 -15.17 0.92 23.59
C LEU A 170 -13.69 1.31 23.41
N ASP A 171 -13.11 2.00 24.38
CA ASP A 171 -11.73 2.49 24.29
C ASP A 171 -10.72 1.34 24.14
N GLY A 172 -10.88 0.28 24.91
CA GLY A 172 -10.04 -0.91 24.81
C GLY A 172 -10.19 -1.62 23.44
N ALA A 173 -11.44 -1.77 22.98
CA ALA A 173 -11.73 -2.36 21.67
C ALA A 173 -11.11 -1.54 20.53
N LEU A 174 -11.25 -0.20 20.56
CA LEU A 174 -10.66 0.68 19.55
C LEU A 174 -9.14 0.68 19.56
N GLN A 175 -8.51 0.66 20.74
CA GLN A 175 -7.06 0.57 20.85
C GLN A 175 -6.52 -0.75 20.31
N ALA A 176 -7.15 -1.87 20.70
CA ALA A 176 -6.76 -3.19 20.21
C ALA A 176 -6.92 -3.31 18.67
N TYR A 177 -8.03 -2.80 18.14
CA TYR A 177 -8.29 -2.80 16.71
C TYR A 177 -7.30 -1.88 15.96
N ASN A 178 -7.04 -0.67 16.47
CA ASN A 178 -6.06 0.25 15.91
C ASN A 178 -4.67 -0.38 15.87
N ALA A 179 -4.22 -0.98 16.97
CA ALA A 179 -2.93 -1.65 17.04
C ALA A 179 -2.85 -2.80 16.03
N ALA A 180 -3.91 -3.62 15.89
CA ALA A 180 -3.93 -4.71 14.91
C ALA A 180 -3.81 -4.20 13.47
N VAL A 181 -4.53 -3.15 13.09
CA VAL A 181 -4.44 -2.55 11.74
C VAL A 181 -3.07 -1.93 11.50
N THR A 182 -2.57 -1.11 12.43
CA THR A 182 -1.28 -0.43 12.24
C THR A 182 -0.12 -1.41 12.19
N GLN A 183 -0.18 -2.52 12.93
CA GLN A 183 0.80 -3.60 12.87
C GLN A 183 0.84 -4.30 11.51
N THR A 184 -0.26 -4.36 10.76
CA THR A 184 -0.21 -4.90 9.39
C THR A 184 0.58 -4.03 8.42
N PHE A 185 0.69 -2.72 8.68
CA PHE A 185 1.47 -1.83 7.83
C PHE A 185 2.98 -2.08 7.92
N TYR A 186 3.48 -2.72 8.99
CA TYR A 186 4.89 -3.13 9.05
C TYR A 186 5.28 -4.09 7.92
N ILE A 187 4.34 -4.90 7.42
CA ILE A 187 4.57 -5.75 6.25
C ILE A 187 4.86 -4.87 5.02
N ALA A 188 4.07 -3.82 4.83
CA ALA A 188 4.26 -2.90 3.72
C ALA A 188 5.60 -2.13 3.85
N VAL A 189 5.97 -1.72 5.06
CA VAL A 189 7.26 -1.08 5.33
C VAL A 189 8.42 -2.03 5.01
N ALA A 190 8.37 -3.26 5.50
CA ALA A 190 9.43 -4.25 5.27
C ALA A 190 9.59 -4.58 3.78
N THR A 191 8.48 -4.82 3.08
CA THR A 191 8.52 -5.15 1.64
C THR A 191 8.96 -3.98 0.78
N SER A 192 8.54 -2.75 1.11
CA SER A 192 8.99 -1.55 0.39
C SER A 192 10.46 -1.22 0.68
N ALA A 193 10.94 -1.43 1.89
CA ALA A 193 12.36 -1.29 2.20
C ALA A 193 13.22 -2.32 1.44
N LEU A 194 12.76 -3.57 1.35
CA LEU A 194 13.42 -4.60 0.53
C LEU A 194 13.42 -4.24 -0.96
N SER A 195 12.37 -3.59 -1.45
CA SER A 195 12.29 -3.17 -2.86
C SER A 195 13.35 -2.12 -3.24
N ILE A 196 13.89 -1.36 -2.26
CA ILE A 196 14.99 -0.42 -2.50
C ILE A 196 16.22 -1.18 -3.00
N PHE A 197 16.57 -2.31 -2.37
CA PHE A 197 17.70 -3.13 -2.82
C PHE A 197 17.46 -3.67 -4.23
N GLY A 198 16.23 -4.12 -4.54
CA GLY A 198 15.86 -4.54 -5.90
C GLY A 198 16.01 -3.40 -6.91
N ALA A 199 15.57 -2.19 -6.57
CA ALA A 199 15.68 -1.01 -7.42
C ALA A 199 17.14 -0.59 -7.68
N LEU A 200 18.01 -0.75 -6.68
CA LEU A 200 19.45 -0.46 -6.82
C LEU A 200 20.19 -1.48 -7.69
N CYS A 201 19.73 -2.74 -7.72
CA CYS A 201 20.32 -3.79 -8.53
C CYS A 201 19.89 -3.73 -10.01
N LEU A 202 18.90 -2.93 -10.37
CA LEU A 202 18.43 -2.83 -11.75
C LEU A 202 19.43 -2.08 -12.64
N GLN A 203 19.62 -2.60 -13.85
CA GLN A 203 20.47 -1.97 -14.86
C GLN A 203 19.89 -0.61 -15.27
N TRP A 204 20.78 0.36 -15.48
CA TRP A 204 20.42 1.70 -15.97
C TRP A 204 20.24 1.67 -17.49
N ILE A 205 19.05 1.25 -17.94
CA ILE A 205 18.71 1.18 -19.36
C ILE A 205 17.85 2.40 -19.70
N SER A 206 18.19 3.07 -20.81
CA SER A 206 17.37 4.16 -21.33
C SER A 206 16.12 3.59 -22.02
N VAL A 207 14.94 4.10 -21.62
CA VAL A 207 13.67 3.76 -22.29
C VAL A 207 13.43 4.59 -23.55
N LYS A 208 14.32 5.54 -23.88
CA LYS A 208 14.26 6.24 -25.17
C LYS A 208 14.64 5.26 -26.26
N LYS A 209 13.74 5.03 -27.22
CA LYS A 209 14.03 4.19 -28.42
C LYS A 209 15.39 4.56 -28.99
N LYS A 210 16.32 3.60 -29.09
CA LYS A 210 17.43 3.73 -30.01
C LYS A 210 16.84 3.89 -31.40
N PRO A 211 17.28 4.87 -32.22
CA PRO A 211 16.91 4.87 -33.63
C PRO A 211 17.31 3.51 -34.18
N VAL A 212 16.35 2.83 -34.83
CA VAL A 212 16.62 1.59 -35.55
C VAL A 212 17.76 1.90 -36.47
N ALA A 213 18.95 1.39 -36.18
CA ALA A 213 20.03 1.41 -37.14
C ALA A 213 19.53 0.66 -38.36
N MET A 214 19.25 1.37 -39.46
CA MET A 214 18.94 0.77 -40.74
C MET A 214 20.16 -0.10 -41.09
N ALA A 215 19.97 -1.41 -40.97
CA ALA A 215 20.91 -2.36 -41.52
C ALA A 215 20.80 -2.20 -43.02
N HIS A 216 21.84 -1.65 -43.62
CA HIS A 216 22.09 -1.67 -45.05
C HIS A 216 22.59 -3.04 -45.48
#